data_f725e4d2dcaacb5b5cc8f275a7a4c8b8
#
_entry.id   f725e4d2dcaacb5b5cc8f275a7a4c8b8
#
_cell.length_a   1.000
_cell.length_b   1.000
_cell.length_c   1.000
_cell.angle_alpha   90.00
_cell.angle_beta   90.00
_cell.angle_gamma   90.00
#
_symmetry.space_group_name_H-M   'P 1'
#
loop_
_entity.id
_entity.type
_entity.pdbx_description
1 polymer ?
#
loop_
_entity_poly.entity_id
_entity_poly.type
_entity_poly.pdbx_seq_one_letter_code
_entity_poly.pdbx_strand_id
1 'polypeptide(L)'
;MSEYDVIVVGAGNAALAAAVSAKENGAERVVVLEKAPREMRGGNTHWSGGVLRFAFDDPREIAPLVPGAEEQIENFYDGIAPYPYDDYHGDLMRVTGGRTDPVLSDILVRNSKDTVFWMNEVGQVPMEPALSLSAIKKDNKVIWARGLVVRAKHEGVGLSRAWFATAEAMGIEIRYGAAARELIVDDSGKVCGVKIRDDDGMHTLEAKSVVLGAGGFEANVQMRTQHIGTNIGNAKVRGTPHNQGDGLRMAMDIGAMPTGQWSGCHATPISADWGEFAPRELTDRSNRLSYPFAVMVNLKGERFVDEGEDPALFTYAKFGRAILAQPGAKAWQIFDSQTLHLLEARYSTSDPIVADTLEDLVELLDIEDKAQALRTLKAYNEAARDAGEGFDPTKKDSLGTHGDLKPPKSNWALRLDKPPFHAYSATGGITFTFGGLKVTEDAQIVGTDWRPIPGLYCCGEMVGGLFYDNYPAGTGLVSGATFGRIAGRSAAKAAQG
;
A
#
# COMPACT_ATOMS: atom_id res chain seq x y z
N MET A 1 31.12 21.38 -14.53
CA MET A 1 30.66 19.99 -14.80
C MET A 1 29.78 19.60 -13.62
N SER A 2 28.57 19.11 -13.87
CA SER A 2 27.66 18.71 -12.79
C SER A 2 28.33 17.69 -11.86
N GLU A 3 28.09 17.78 -10.56
CA GLU A 3 28.66 16.90 -9.54
C GLU A 3 28.16 15.46 -9.72
N TYR A 4 26.87 15.27 -10.08
CA TYR A 4 26.23 13.97 -10.30
C TYR A 4 25.65 13.84 -11.72
N ASP A 5 25.56 12.60 -12.20
CA ASP A 5 24.78 12.29 -13.39
C ASP A 5 23.29 12.24 -13.02
N VAL A 6 22.95 11.57 -11.89
CA VAL A 6 21.58 11.46 -11.41
C VAL A 6 21.51 11.68 -9.90
N ILE A 7 20.63 12.59 -9.47
CA ILE A 7 20.20 12.70 -8.08
C ILE A 7 18.83 12.02 -7.95
N VAL A 8 18.69 11.13 -6.97
CA VAL A 8 17.41 10.50 -6.60
C VAL A 8 16.97 11.02 -5.23
N VAL A 9 15.79 11.61 -5.16
CA VAL A 9 15.22 12.17 -3.90
C VAL A 9 14.27 11.15 -3.27
N GLY A 10 14.59 10.71 -2.06
CA GLY A 10 13.93 9.63 -1.30
C GLY A 10 14.71 8.32 -1.37
N ALA A 11 14.46 7.41 -0.41
CA ALA A 11 15.09 6.10 -0.31
C ALA A 11 14.08 4.97 0.02
N GLY A 12 12.84 5.07 -0.47
CA GLY A 12 11.87 3.99 -0.50
C GLY A 12 12.12 3.05 -1.69
N ASN A 13 11.28 2.01 -1.82
CA ASN A 13 11.36 1.01 -2.88
C ASN A 13 11.47 1.63 -4.30
N ALA A 14 10.63 2.61 -4.63
CA ALA A 14 10.63 3.24 -5.94
C ALA A 14 11.91 4.05 -6.22
N ALA A 15 12.37 4.81 -5.23
CA ALA A 15 13.58 5.62 -5.34
C ALA A 15 14.84 4.75 -5.48
N LEU A 16 14.97 3.71 -4.67
CA LEU A 16 16.12 2.79 -4.75
C LEU A 16 16.09 1.98 -6.05
N ALA A 17 14.90 1.56 -6.52
CA ALA A 17 14.76 0.97 -7.85
C ALA A 17 15.23 1.93 -8.96
N ALA A 18 14.90 3.23 -8.84
CA ALA A 18 15.39 4.24 -9.80
C ALA A 18 16.90 4.42 -9.73
N ALA A 19 17.50 4.48 -8.56
CA ALA A 19 18.93 4.63 -8.37
C ALA A 19 19.72 3.43 -8.94
N VAL A 20 19.27 2.20 -8.63
CA VAL A 20 19.85 0.96 -9.16
C VAL A 20 19.71 0.91 -10.67
N SER A 21 18.52 1.22 -11.21
CA SER A 21 18.31 1.25 -12.65
C SER A 21 19.13 2.34 -13.36
N ALA A 22 19.32 3.51 -12.76
CA ALA A 22 20.19 4.54 -13.31
C ALA A 22 21.64 4.04 -13.42
N LYS A 23 22.14 3.39 -12.37
CA LYS A 23 23.47 2.81 -12.32
C LYS A 23 23.66 1.69 -13.37
N GLU A 24 22.68 0.79 -13.47
CA GLU A 24 22.63 -0.29 -14.46
C GLU A 24 22.67 0.23 -15.91
N ASN A 25 22.07 1.41 -16.16
CA ASN A 25 22.01 2.04 -17.46
C ASN A 25 23.12 3.09 -17.71
N GLY A 26 24.22 3.01 -16.96
CA GLY A 26 25.46 3.71 -17.26
C GLY A 26 25.63 5.09 -16.62
N ALA A 27 24.78 5.49 -15.67
CA ALA A 27 25.07 6.66 -14.83
C ALA A 27 26.24 6.34 -13.88
N GLU A 28 27.33 7.09 -13.98
CA GLU A 28 28.53 6.81 -13.16
C GLU A 28 28.41 7.35 -11.75
N ARG A 29 27.88 8.57 -11.58
CA ARG A 29 27.73 9.26 -10.31
C ARG A 29 26.26 9.42 -9.96
N VAL A 30 25.77 8.48 -9.12
CA VAL A 30 24.37 8.47 -8.63
C VAL A 30 24.39 8.73 -7.12
N VAL A 31 23.60 9.67 -6.65
CA VAL A 31 23.36 9.93 -5.23
C VAL A 31 21.88 9.81 -4.89
N VAL A 32 21.61 9.19 -3.74
CA VAL A 32 20.27 9.10 -3.12
C VAL A 32 20.23 10.03 -1.92
N LEU A 33 19.23 10.90 -1.88
CA LEU A 33 19.00 11.85 -0.79
C LEU A 33 17.85 11.37 0.09
N GLU A 34 18.15 10.92 1.31
CA GLU A 34 17.14 10.51 2.30
C GLU A 34 17.05 11.54 3.42
N LYS A 35 15.85 12.08 3.60
CA LYS A 35 15.56 13.06 4.65
C LYS A 35 15.61 12.46 6.06
N ALA A 36 15.20 11.20 6.20
CA ALA A 36 15.22 10.49 7.46
C ALA A 36 16.66 10.18 7.91
N PRO A 37 16.92 10.08 9.21
CA PRO A 37 18.17 9.52 9.71
C PRO A 37 18.27 8.02 9.33
N ARG A 38 19.48 7.49 9.35
CA ARG A 38 19.77 6.13 8.85
C ARG A 38 18.91 5.04 9.49
N GLU A 39 18.64 5.13 10.77
CA GLU A 39 17.81 4.19 11.54
C GLU A 39 16.33 4.21 11.13
N MET A 40 15.86 5.33 10.56
CA MET A 40 14.49 5.53 10.10
C MET A 40 14.33 5.40 8.56
N ARG A 41 15.39 5.01 7.86
CA ARG A 41 15.42 4.88 6.40
C ARG A 41 14.40 3.88 5.85
N GLY A 42 14.09 4.00 4.56
CA GLY A 42 13.24 3.06 3.81
C GLY A 42 11.82 3.53 3.56
N GLY A 43 11.44 4.71 4.05
CA GLY A 43 10.10 5.28 3.81
C GLY A 43 8.98 4.31 4.20
N ASN A 44 7.82 4.42 3.56
CA ASN A 44 6.68 3.53 3.80
C ASN A 44 6.89 2.09 3.33
N THR A 45 7.90 1.82 2.52
CA THR A 45 8.29 0.45 2.15
C THR A 45 8.54 -0.41 3.39
N HIS A 46 9.15 0.14 4.43
CA HIS A 46 9.44 -0.56 5.68
C HIS A 46 8.17 -1.10 6.38
N TRP A 47 7.05 -0.36 6.30
CA TRP A 47 5.77 -0.75 6.91
C TRP A 47 4.88 -1.62 6.01
N SER A 48 5.37 -2.00 4.82
CA SER A 48 4.60 -2.85 3.91
C SER A 48 4.70 -4.33 4.26
N GLY A 49 3.67 -5.12 3.90
CA GLY A 49 3.73 -6.59 3.97
C GLY A 49 4.64 -7.22 2.91
N GLY A 50 5.29 -6.41 2.09
CA GLY A 50 6.22 -6.87 1.06
C GLY A 50 5.58 -7.66 -0.09
N VAL A 51 4.25 -7.75 -0.16
CA VAL A 51 3.53 -8.54 -1.16
C VAL A 51 3.62 -7.88 -2.53
N LEU A 52 3.85 -8.69 -3.56
CA LEU A 52 4.07 -8.26 -4.94
C LEU A 52 2.98 -8.85 -5.84
N ARG A 53 2.20 -7.97 -6.49
CA ARG A 53 1.17 -8.36 -7.47
C ARG A 53 1.74 -8.21 -8.87
N PHE A 54 1.72 -9.29 -9.64
CA PHE A 54 2.16 -9.26 -11.03
C PHE A 54 1.38 -10.27 -11.87
N ALA A 55 1.36 -10.07 -13.19
CA ALA A 55 0.69 -10.95 -14.11
C ALA A 55 1.55 -12.19 -14.44
N PHE A 56 0.92 -13.35 -14.54
CA PHE A 56 1.52 -14.61 -15.00
C PHE A 56 0.43 -15.51 -15.60
N ASP A 57 0.79 -16.26 -16.64
CA ASP A 57 -0.14 -17.14 -17.34
C ASP A 57 -0.12 -18.58 -16.75
N ASP A 58 1.06 -19.05 -16.35
CA ASP A 58 1.23 -20.35 -15.68
C ASP A 58 1.77 -20.15 -14.26
N PRO A 59 1.13 -20.73 -13.23
CA PRO A 59 1.64 -20.70 -11.85
C PRO A 59 3.10 -21.14 -11.71
N ARG A 60 3.60 -22.00 -12.59
CA ARG A 60 4.99 -22.46 -12.56
C ARG A 60 6.01 -21.38 -12.94
N GLU A 61 5.58 -20.31 -13.59
CA GLU A 61 6.45 -19.17 -13.92
C GLU A 61 7.03 -18.50 -12.66
N ILE A 62 6.37 -18.65 -11.51
CA ILE A 62 6.85 -18.05 -10.24
C ILE A 62 7.95 -18.89 -9.57
N ALA A 63 8.21 -20.12 -10.03
CA ALA A 63 9.16 -21.05 -9.40
C ALA A 63 10.55 -20.44 -9.13
N PRO A 64 11.16 -19.67 -10.05
CA PRO A 64 12.47 -19.05 -9.79
C PRO A 64 12.47 -18.03 -8.65
N LEU A 65 11.33 -17.43 -8.34
CA LEU A 65 11.19 -16.45 -7.26
C LEU A 65 11.08 -17.10 -5.88
N VAL A 66 10.58 -18.33 -5.81
CA VAL A 66 10.30 -19.06 -4.56
C VAL A 66 10.87 -20.48 -4.58
N PRO A 67 12.20 -20.62 -4.75
CA PRO A 67 12.84 -21.93 -4.85
C PRO A 67 12.58 -22.76 -3.60
N GLY A 68 12.23 -24.04 -3.79
CA GLY A 68 11.91 -24.97 -2.70
C GLY A 68 10.51 -24.80 -2.10
N ALA A 69 9.62 -23.98 -2.68
CA ALA A 69 8.25 -23.82 -2.20
C ALA A 69 7.43 -25.13 -2.30
N GLU A 70 7.63 -25.92 -3.36
CA GLU A 70 6.98 -27.22 -3.53
C GLU A 70 7.38 -28.27 -2.46
N GLU A 71 8.61 -28.17 -1.94
CA GLU A 71 9.11 -29.07 -0.90
C GLU A 71 8.52 -28.70 0.48
N GLN A 72 8.19 -27.43 0.68
CA GLN A 72 7.68 -26.88 1.95
C GLN A 72 6.15 -26.88 2.04
N ILE A 73 5.49 -26.78 0.90
CA ILE A 73 4.02 -26.64 0.79
C ILE A 73 3.50 -27.71 -0.15
N GLU A 74 2.82 -28.69 0.43
CA GLU A 74 2.21 -29.77 -0.35
C GLU A 74 1.25 -29.23 -1.41
N ASN A 75 1.38 -29.69 -2.65
CA ASN A 75 0.55 -29.27 -3.78
C ASN A 75 0.57 -27.74 -4.00
N PHE A 76 1.74 -27.09 -3.85
CA PHE A 76 1.91 -25.65 -3.90
C PHE A 76 1.21 -24.99 -5.10
N TYR A 77 1.41 -25.51 -6.31
CA TYR A 77 0.83 -24.89 -7.52
C TYR A 77 -0.67 -25.17 -7.69
N ASP A 78 -1.22 -26.22 -7.09
CA ASP A 78 -2.63 -26.61 -7.25
C ASP A 78 -3.62 -25.56 -6.69
N GLY A 79 -3.15 -24.74 -5.75
CA GLY A 79 -3.95 -23.68 -5.14
C GLY A 79 -3.71 -22.31 -5.74
N ILE A 80 -2.90 -22.19 -6.79
CA ILE A 80 -2.56 -20.95 -7.46
C ILE A 80 -3.33 -20.86 -8.78
N ALA A 81 -4.27 -19.92 -8.88
CA ALA A 81 -4.91 -19.62 -10.14
C ALA A 81 -4.01 -18.75 -11.02
N PRO A 82 -3.99 -18.98 -12.36
CA PRO A 82 -3.39 -18.03 -13.29
C PRO A 82 -3.91 -16.60 -13.06
N TYR A 83 -3.05 -15.64 -13.32
CA TYR A 83 -3.40 -14.22 -13.20
C TYR A 83 -2.83 -13.45 -14.40
N PRO A 84 -3.41 -13.69 -15.62
CA PRO A 84 -2.91 -13.09 -16.84
C PRO A 84 -3.15 -11.58 -16.87
N TYR A 85 -2.63 -10.92 -17.91
CA TYR A 85 -2.77 -9.49 -18.13
C TYR A 85 -4.22 -8.99 -17.98
N ASP A 86 -5.18 -9.65 -18.62
CA ASP A 86 -6.58 -9.21 -18.63
C ASP A 86 -7.21 -9.24 -17.24
N ASP A 87 -6.86 -10.22 -16.42
CA ASP A 87 -7.32 -10.33 -15.04
C ASP A 87 -6.74 -9.21 -14.16
N TYR A 88 -5.43 -8.95 -14.27
CA TYR A 88 -4.80 -7.89 -13.48
C TYR A 88 -5.30 -6.51 -13.92
N HIS A 89 -5.33 -6.24 -15.22
CA HIS A 89 -5.85 -4.99 -15.74
C HIS A 89 -7.34 -4.82 -15.40
N GLY A 90 -8.14 -5.89 -15.53
CA GLY A 90 -9.54 -5.90 -15.16
C GLY A 90 -9.77 -5.61 -13.67
N ASP A 91 -8.99 -6.20 -12.77
CA ASP A 91 -9.06 -5.90 -11.34
C ASP A 91 -8.68 -4.43 -11.05
N LEU A 92 -7.65 -3.90 -11.70
CA LEU A 92 -7.24 -2.50 -11.54
C LEU A 92 -8.35 -1.55 -12.01
N MET A 93 -8.93 -1.79 -13.19
CA MET A 93 -10.07 -1.04 -13.71
C MET A 93 -11.28 -1.12 -12.76
N ARG A 94 -11.62 -2.32 -12.29
CA ARG A 94 -12.76 -2.56 -11.40
C ARG A 94 -12.65 -1.78 -10.10
N VAL A 95 -11.51 -1.90 -9.38
CA VAL A 95 -11.36 -1.28 -8.05
C VAL A 95 -11.17 0.23 -8.10
N THR A 96 -10.72 0.78 -9.24
CA THR A 96 -10.61 2.23 -9.45
C THR A 96 -11.85 2.85 -10.11
N GLY A 97 -12.91 2.05 -10.35
CA GLY A 97 -14.12 2.51 -11.04
C GLY A 97 -13.86 2.99 -12.46
N GLY A 98 -12.91 2.39 -13.16
CA GLY A 98 -12.52 2.71 -14.52
C GLY A 98 -11.73 4.01 -14.69
N ARG A 99 -11.28 4.63 -13.60
CA ARG A 99 -10.60 5.94 -13.62
C ARG A 99 -9.08 5.88 -13.74
N THR A 100 -8.47 4.69 -13.59
CA THR A 100 -7.03 4.53 -13.78
C THR A 100 -6.61 5.03 -15.16
N ASP A 101 -5.45 5.70 -15.25
CA ASP A 101 -4.89 6.14 -16.53
C ASP A 101 -4.61 4.91 -17.40
N PRO A 102 -5.17 4.81 -18.61
CA PRO A 102 -5.09 3.61 -19.44
C PRO A 102 -3.65 3.34 -19.93
N VAL A 103 -2.85 4.36 -20.14
CA VAL A 103 -1.45 4.20 -20.59
C VAL A 103 -0.58 3.73 -19.43
N LEU A 104 -0.67 4.39 -18.27
CA LEU A 104 0.12 4.03 -17.09
C LEU A 104 -0.26 2.65 -16.54
N SER A 105 -1.54 2.29 -16.58
CA SER A 105 -2.01 0.97 -16.15
C SER A 105 -1.53 -0.15 -17.08
N ASP A 106 -1.54 0.09 -18.41
CA ASP A 106 -0.99 -0.85 -19.40
C ASP A 106 0.52 -1.07 -19.17
N ILE A 107 1.28 0.02 -19.01
CA ILE A 107 2.72 -0.04 -18.69
C ILE A 107 2.96 -0.86 -17.41
N LEU A 108 2.21 -0.56 -16.34
CA LEU A 108 2.34 -1.26 -15.07
C LEU A 108 2.11 -2.76 -15.23
N VAL A 109 0.98 -3.16 -15.83
CA VAL A 109 0.60 -4.56 -15.91
C VAL A 109 1.53 -5.35 -16.80
N ARG A 110 1.89 -4.81 -17.98
CA ARG A 110 2.83 -5.48 -18.91
C ARG A 110 4.23 -5.65 -18.35
N ASN A 111 4.71 -4.69 -17.58
CA ASN A 111 6.06 -4.73 -17.02
C ASN A 111 6.10 -5.39 -15.61
N SER A 112 4.95 -5.77 -15.04
CA SER A 112 4.87 -6.20 -13.64
C SER A 112 5.71 -7.44 -13.36
N LYS A 113 5.61 -8.48 -14.20
CA LYS A 113 6.39 -9.73 -14.08
C LYS A 113 7.89 -9.45 -14.20
N ASP A 114 8.31 -8.82 -15.29
CA ASP A 114 9.72 -8.52 -15.53
C ASP A 114 10.31 -7.63 -14.43
N THR A 115 9.52 -6.73 -13.87
CA THR A 115 9.95 -5.90 -12.74
C THR A 115 10.19 -6.73 -11.49
N VAL A 116 9.27 -7.66 -11.15
CA VAL A 116 9.43 -8.51 -9.97
C VAL A 116 10.65 -9.44 -10.11
N PHE A 117 10.86 -10.01 -11.30
CA PHE A 117 12.06 -10.79 -11.58
C PHE A 117 13.34 -9.93 -11.48
N TRP A 118 13.33 -8.74 -12.07
CA TRP A 118 14.44 -7.79 -11.94
C TRP A 118 14.73 -7.39 -10.49
N MET A 119 13.70 -7.19 -9.67
CA MET A 119 13.86 -6.94 -8.23
C MET A 119 14.60 -8.10 -7.55
N ASN A 120 14.31 -9.35 -7.94
CA ASN A 120 15.00 -10.52 -7.40
C ASN A 120 16.43 -10.64 -7.93
N GLU A 121 16.63 -10.52 -9.23
CA GLU A 121 17.91 -10.79 -9.91
C GLU A 121 18.92 -9.64 -9.74
N VAL A 122 18.50 -8.41 -10.02
CA VAL A 122 19.35 -7.21 -9.94
C VAL A 122 19.26 -6.54 -8.59
N GLY A 123 18.04 -6.34 -8.09
CA GLY A 123 17.77 -5.77 -6.76
C GLY A 123 18.17 -6.67 -5.61
N GLN A 124 18.51 -7.94 -5.87
CA GLN A 124 18.87 -8.97 -4.88
C GLN A 124 17.83 -9.10 -3.77
N VAL A 125 16.56 -8.84 -4.08
CA VAL A 125 15.45 -8.97 -3.14
C VAL A 125 15.11 -10.44 -2.97
N PRO A 126 15.38 -11.04 -1.82
CA PRO A 126 14.99 -12.43 -1.58
C PRO A 126 13.47 -12.53 -1.45
N MET A 127 12.88 -13.55 -2.06
CA MET A 127 11.43 -13.74 -2.09
C MET A 127 11.01 -15.04 -1.42
N GLU A 128 9.77 -15.07 -0.96
CA GLU A 128 9.13 -16.22 -0.34
C GLU A 128 7.63 -16.28 -0.67
N PRO A 129 6.96 -17.44 -0.50
CA PRO A 129 5.51 -17.52 -0.60
C PRO A 129 4.82 -16.63 0.46
N ALA A 130 3.82 -15.86 0.06
CA ALA A 130 3.09 -14.91 0.92
C ALA A 130 2.02 -15.59 1.80
N LEU A 131 2.33 -16.72 2.43
CA LEU A 131 1.40 -17.60 3.13
C LEU A 131 0.51 -16.88 4.15
N SER A 132 1.11 -16.07 5.03
CA SER A 132 0.39 -15.44 6.14
C SER A 132 -0.50 -14.27 5.73
N LEU A 133 -0.38 -13.78 4.49
CA LEU A 133 -1.05 -12.57 4.02
C LEU A 133 -2.10 -12.82 2.94
N SER A 134 -1.90 -13.85 2.12
CA SER A 134 -2.69 -14.05 0.91
C SER A 134 -3.13 -15.49 0.67
N ALA A 135 -2.95 -16.38 1.65
CA ALA A 135 -3.35 -17.76 1.52
C ALA A 135 -4.30 -18.21 2.62
N ILE A 136 -5.25 -19.06 2.26
CA ILE A 136 -6.19 -19.70 3.18
C ILE A 136 -6.04 -21.22 3.05
N LYS A 137 -6.00 -21.92 4.18
CA LYS A 137 -5.98 -23.39 4.20
C LYS A 137 -7.40 -23.92 4.12
N LYS A 138 -7.69 -24.74 3.11
CA LYS A 138 -8.98 -25.40 2.91
C LYS A 138 -8.77 -26.80 2.38
N ASP A 139 -9.43 -27.80 2.98
CA ASP A 139 -9.38 -29.21 2.55
C ASP A 139 -7.95 -29.72 2.29
N ASN A 140 -7.03 -29.46 3.22
CA ASN A 140 -5.60 -29.76 3.12
C ASN A 140 -4.85 -29.08 1.94
N LYS A 141 -5.47 -28.10 1.29
CA LYS A 141 -4.83 -27.28 0.24
C LYS A 141 -4.62 -25.86 0.72
N VAL A 142 -3.57 -25.24 0.20
CA VAL A 142 -3.31 -23.82 0.35
C VAL A 142 -3.89 -23.11 -0.87
N ILE A 143 -4.93 -22.29 -0.67
CA ILE A 143 -5.57 -21.51 -1.74
C ILE A 143 -5.06 -20.08 -1.65
N TRP A 144 -4.50 -19.59 -2.74
CA TRP A 144 -3.89 -18.27 -2.82
C TRP A 144 -4.86 -17.22 -3.35
N ALA A 145 -4.80 -16.03 -2.79
CA ALA A 145 -5.44 -14.87 -3.39
C ALA A 145 -4.82 -14.59 -4.76
N ARG A 146 -5.67 -14.36 -5.77
CA ARG A 146 -5.24 -14.19 -7.16
C ARG A 146 -4.18 -13.10 -7.32
N GLY A 147 -3.08 -13.44 -7.98
CA GLY A 147 -1.96 -12.55 -8.25
C GLY A 147 -1.10 -12.16 -7.04
N LEU A 148 -1.30 -12.78 -5.86
CA LEU A 148 -0.60 -12.43 -4.61
C LEU A 148 0.08 -13.64 -3.97
N VAL A 149 0.90 -14.35 -4.73
CA VAL A 149 1.59 -15.56 -4.27
C VAL A 149 2.95 -15.26 -3.64
N VAL A 150 3.61 -14.20 -4.11
CA VAL A 150 5.00 -13.88 -3.77
C VAL A 150 5.09 -12.61 -2.93
N ARG A 151 5.96 -12.63 -1.94
CA ARG A 151 6.37 -11.44 -1.19
C ARG A 151 7.90 -11.39 -1.00
N ALA A 152 8.41 -10.21 -0.72
CA ALA A 152 9.78 -10.07 -0.24
C ALA A 152 9.93 -10.79 1.11
N LYS A 153 11.00 -11.58 1.26
CA LYS A 153 11.31 -12.26 2.52
C LYS A 153 11.55 -11.25 3.63
N HIS A 154 10.93 -11.46 4.77
CA HIS A 154 10.88 -10.50 5.88
C HIS A 154 10.14 -9.20 5.53
N GLU A 155 9.17 -9.27 4.61
CA GLU A 155 8.25 -8.17 4.31
C GLU A 155 8.95 -6.88 3.85
N GLY A 156 8.40 -5.72 4.16
CA GLY A 156 8.98 -4.42 3.79
C GLY A 156 10.35 -4.15 4.40
N VAL A 157 10.65 -4.73 5.56
CA VAL A 157 11.99 -4.65 6.19
C VAL A 157 13.03 -5.34 5.32
N GLY A 158 12.74 -6.57 4.87
CA GLY A 158 13.63 -7.33 4.01
C GLY A 158 13.81 -6.70 2.65
N LEU A 159 12.70 -6.24 2.05
CA LEU A 159 12.71 -5.48 0.79
C LEU A 159 13.60 -4.24 0.88
N SER A 160 13.40 -3.43 1.91
CA SER A 160 14.18 -2.22 2.14
C SER A 160 15.67 -2.55 2.34
N ARG A 161 15.97 -3.56 3.16
CA ARG A 161 17.35 -4.00 3.42
C ARG A 161 18.05 -4.46 2.14
N ALA A 162 17.40 -5.24 1.31
CA ALA A 162 17.96 -5.73 0.05
C ALA A 162 18.29 -4.56 -0.90
N TRP A 163 17.37 -3.62 -1.08
CA TRP A 163 17.60 -2.44 -1.91
C TRP A 163 18.78 -1.59 -1.44
N PHE A 164 18.91 -1.34 -0.12
CA PHE A 164 20.05 -0.59 0.41
C PHE A 164 21.36 -1.34 0.19
N ALA A 165 21.39 -2.65 0.42
CA ALA A 165 22.58 -3.46 0.20
C ALA A 165 23.01 -3.45 -1.28
N THR A 166 22.06 -3.57 -2.21
CA THR A 166 22.33 -3.51 -3.65
C THR A 166 22.86 -2.12 -4.05
N ALA A 167 22.22 -1.05 -3.59
CA ALA A 167 22.67 0.32 -3.89
C ALA A 167 24.10 0.56 -3.38
N GLU A 168 24.40 0.16 -2.14
CA GLU A 168 25.74 0.25 -1.54
C GLU A 168 26.76 -0.60 -2.32
N ALA A 169 26.42 -1.83 -2.73
CA ALA A 169 27.30 -2.71 -3.52
C ALA A 169 27.59 -2.16 -4.92
N MET A 170 26.66 -1.43 -5.53
CA MET A 170 26.85 -0.76 -6.81
C MET A 170 27.58 0.58 -6.71
N GLY A 171 28.02 0.98 -5.51
CA GLY A 171 28.72 2.24 -5.27
C GLY A 171 27.83 3.48 -5.41
N ILE A 172 26.52 3.35 -5.18
CA ILE A 172 25.59 4.48 -5.12
C ILE A 172 25.78 5.19 -3.78
N GLU A 173 26.04 6.49 -3.82
CA GLU A 173 26.13 7.32 -2.62
C GLU A 173 24.75 7.51 -2.00
N ILE A 174 24.64 7.32 -0.67
CA ILE A 174 23.39 7.55 0.08
C ILE A 174 23.65 8.54 1.19
N ARG A 175 22.99 9.72 1.10
CA ARG A 175 23.06 10.77 2.13
C ARG A 175 21.80 10.72 3.00
N TYR A 176 22.00 10.48 4.29
CA TYR A 176 20.93 10.50 5.30
C TYR A 176 20.85 11.88 5.96
N GLY A 177 19.69 12.24 6.52
CA GLY A 177 19.47 13.58 7.07
C GLY A 177 19.46 14.68 6.00
N ALA A 178 19.52 14.31 4.71
CA ALA A 178 19.64 15.23 3.58
C ALA A 178 18.27 15.54 2.98
N ALA A 179 17.63 16.59 3.49
CA ALA A 179 16.28 16.99 3.07
C ALA A 179 16.35 17.87 1.81
N ALA A 180 15.88 17.36 0.66
CA ALA A 180 15.65 18.15 -0.54
C ALA A 180 14.57 19.23 -0.27
N ARG A 181 14.82 20.47 -0.72
CA ARG A 181 13.97 21.62 -0.44
C ARG A 181 13.50 22.36 -1.68
N GLU A 182 14.36 22.50 -2.69
CA GLU A 182 14.08 23.22 -3.93
C GLU A 182 14.72 22.49 -5.11
N LEU A 183 14.06 22.50 -6.27
CA LEU A 183 14.67 22.09 -7.54
C LEU A 183 15.39 23.30 -8.16
N ILE A 184 16.57 23.06 -8.69
CA ILE A 184 17.34 24.10 -9.39
C ILE A 184 17.03 23.97 -10.88
N VAL A 185 16.60 25.08 -11.48
CA VAL A 185 16.24 25.17 -12.91
C VAL A 185 17.18 26.15 -13.59
N ASP A 186 17.74 25.78 -14.72
CA ASP A 186 18.57 26.67 -15.53
C ASP A 186 17.74 27.58 -16.45
N ASP A 187 18.39 28.49 -17.16
CA ASP A 187 17.74 29.47 -18.04
C ASP A 187 16.98 28.82 -19.22
N SER A 188 17.25 27.55 -19.53
CA SER A 188 16.50 26.78 -20.53
C SER A 188 15.23 26.10 -19.99
N GLY A 189 14.99 26.18 -18.70
CA GLY A 189 13.91 25.47 -18.01
C GLY A 189 14.24 24.01 -17.67
N LYS A 190 15.50 23.59 -17.82
CA LYS A 190 15.95 22.25 -17.45
C LYS A 190 16.27 22.19 -15.95
N VAL A 191 15.80 21.13 -15.28
CA VAL A 191 16.22 20.84 -13.91
C VAL A 191 17.68 20.36 -13.93
N CYS A 192 18.54 21.07 -13.19
CA CYS A 192 19.98 20.87 -13.17
C CYS A 192 20.55 20.63 -11.76
N GLY A 193 19.70 20.40 -10.76
CA GLY A 193 20.15 20.12 -9.40
C GLY A 193 19.05 20.24 -8.36
N VAL A 194 19.47 20.09 -7.11
CA VAL A 194 18.60 20.14 -5.92
C VAL A 194 19.29 20.94 -4.83
N LYS A 195 18.55 21.84 -4.17
CA LYS A 195 19.00 22.48 -2.94
C LYS A 195 18.57 21.62 -1.75
N ILE A 196 19.51 21.26 -0.92
CA ILE A 196 19.30 20.39 0.24
C ILE A 196 19.53 21.14 1.54
N ARG A 197 18.96 20.61 2.62
CA ARG A 197 19.28 20.96 3.99
C ARG A 197 19.73 19.71 4.72
N ASP A 198 20.88 19.77 5.34
CA ASP A 198 21.44 18.75 6.26
C ASP A 198 22.03 19.42 7.49
N ASP A 199 22.89 18.70 8.25
CA ASP A 199 23.51 19.20 9.47
C ASP A 199 24.49 20.34 9.22
N ASP A 200 25.07 20.44 8.02
CA ASP A 200 26.00 21.50 7.60
C ASP A 200 25.27 22.76 7.08
N GLY A 201 23.94 22.67 6.97
CA GLY A 201 23.08 23.77 6.54
C GLY A 201 22.46 23.61 5.18
N MET A 202 22.33 24.72 4.43
CA MET A 202 21.71 24.74 3.09
C MET A 202 22.78 24.81 2.03
N HIS A 203 22.76 23.88 1.08
CA HIS A 203 23.67 23.91 -0.08
C HIS A 203 23.04 23.26 -1.31
N THR A 204 23.65 23.46 -2.48
CA THR A 204 23.17 22.97 -3.76
C THR A 204 24.00 21.80 -4.23
N LEU A 205 23.34 20.76 -4.74
CA LEU A 205 23.95 19.65 -5.44
C LEU A 205 23.56 19.74 -6.92
N GLU A 206 24.53 19.76 -7.82
CA GLU A 206 24.30 19.81 -9.27
C GLU A 206 24.20 18.41 -9.86
N ALA A 207 23.25 18.23 -10.78
CA ALA A 207 23.06 16.98 -11.51
C ALA A 207 22.59 17.24 -12.94
N LYS A 208 22.83 16.26 -13.81
CA LYS A 208 22.29 16.30 -15.19
C LYS A 208 20.81 15.93 -15.23
N SER A 209 20.35 15.10 -14.28
CA SER A 209 18.95 14.67 -14.12
C SER A 209 18.59 14.45 -12.65
N VAL A 210 17.32 14.67 -12.30
CA VAL A 210 16.75 14.45 -10.97
C VAL A 210 15.55 13.51 -11.07
N VAL A 211 15.51 12.50 -10.19
CA VAL A 211 14.37 11.59 -10.03
C VAL A 211 13.74 11.81 -8.67
N LEU A 212 12.46 12.14 -8.62
CA LEU A 212 11.69 12.29 -7.39
C LEU A 212 10.99 10.99 -7.03
N GLY A 213 11.39 10.37 -5.93
CA GLY A 213 10.80 9.17 -5.35
C GLY A 213 10.50 9.35 -3.85
N ALA A 214 10.05 10.57 -3.48
CA ALA A 214 9.95 11.05 -2.11
C ALA A 214 8.66 10.66 -1.38
N GLY A 215 7.82 9.81 -1.97
CA GLY A 215 6.52 9.42 -1.41
C GLY A 215 5.47 10.52 -1.52
N GLY A 216 4.39 10.38 -0.76
CA GLY A 216 3.27 11.31 -0.76
C GLY A 216 3.27 12.28 0.42
N PHE A 217 2.05 12.58 0.90
CA PHE A 217 1.84 13.55 2.00
C PHE A 217 1.04 12.98 3.17
N GLU A 218 1.04 11.67 3.36
CA GLU A 218 0.26 10.98 4.39
C GLU A 218 0.62 11.38 5.82
N ALA A 219 1.86 11.83 6.08
CA ALA A 219 2.28 12.33 7.38
C ALA A 219 2.04 13.85 7.56
N ASN A 220 1.58 14.55 6.51
CA ASN A 220 1.30 15.97 6.56
C ASN A 220 -0.20 16.22 6.83
N VAL A 221 -0.54 16.48 8.09
CA VAL A 221 -1.94 16.70 8.53
C VAL A 221 -2.60 17.86 7.75
N GLN A 222 -1.87 18.95 7.47
CA GLN A 222 -2.39 20.09 6.73
C GLN A 222 -2.75 19.70 5.29
N MET A 223 -1.85 19.03 4.57
CA MET A 223 -2.11 18.60 3.20
C MET A 223 -3.23 17.54 3.14
N ARG A 224 -3.26 16.58 4.09
CA ARG A 224 -4.36 15.62 4.19
C ARG A 224 -5.70 16.33 4.34
N THR A 225 -5.79 17.27 5.27
CA THR A 225 -7.03 18.03 5.53
C THR A 225 -7.43 18.87 4.33
N GLN A 226 -6.47 19.51 3.68
CA GLN A 226 -6.70 20.38 2.53
C GLN A 226 -7.20 19.60 1.30
N HIS A 227 -6.57 18.45 1.00
CA HIS A 227 -6.82 17.75 -0.24
C HIS A 227 -7.82 16.58 -0.08
N ILE A 228 -7.73 15.79 1.00
CA ILE A 228 -8.54 14.58 1.16
C ILE A 228 -9.82 14.87 1.93
N GLY A 229 -9.77 15.75 2.93
CA GLY A 229 -10.94 16.18 3.70
C GLY A 229 -10.69 16.23 5.20
N THR A 230 -11.64 16.82 5.94
CA THR A 230 -11.46 17.13 7.36
C THR A 230 -11.27 15.91 8.25
N ASN A 231 -12.03 14.83 8.01
CA ASN A 231 -11.96 13.62 8.85
C ASN A 231 -10.62 12.88 8.73
N ILE A 232 -9.92 13.03 7.61
CA ILE A 232 -8.62 12.39 7.40
C ILE A 232 -7.52 13.00 8.28
N GLY A 233 -7.73 14.20 8.83
CA GLY A 233 -6.85 14.79 9.84
C GLY A 233 -6.65 13.88 11.06
N ASN A 234 -7.66 13.09 11.42
CA ASN A 234 -7.63 12.12 12.53
C ASN A 234 -6.99 10.78 12.17
N ALA A 235 -6.65 10.55 10.89
CA ALA A 235 -6.03 9.30 10.47
C ALA A 235 -4.68 9.11 11.16
N LYS A 236 -4.46 7.91 11.69
CA LYS A 236 -3.13 7.49 12.11
C LYS A 236 -2.29 7.19 10.88
N VAL A 237 -0.98 7.33 10.98
CA VAL A 237 -0.06 7.04 9.87
C VAL A 237 0.50 5.63 10.03
N ARG A 238 0.14 4.72 9.12
CA ARG A 238 0.81 3.43 9.00
C ARG A 238 2.02 3.59 8.08
N GLY A 239 3.05 4.24 8.60
CA GLY A 239 4.20 4.64 7.80
C GLY A 239 5.15 5.56 8.54
N THR A 240 6.06 6.15 7.77
CA THR A 240 7.08 7.07 8.25
C THR A 240 6.49 8.46 8.55
N PRO A 241 6.99 9.19 9.58
CA PRO A 241 6.65 10.59 9.79
C PRO A 241 7.28 11.53 8.74
N HIS A 242 8.12 11.00 7.84
CA HIS A 242 8.87 11.81 6.89
C HIS A 242 8.17 12.06 5.55
N ASN A 243 7.06 11.37 5.22
CA ASN A 243 6.30 11.61 4.00
C ASN A 243 5.40 12.85 4.15
N GLN A 244 5.98 14.02 3.90
CA GLN A 244 5.38 15.34 4.14
C GLN A 244 4.98 16.08 2.86
N GLY A 245 5.07 15.43 1.68
CA GLY A 245 4.74 16.04 0.39
C GLY A 245 5.84 16.96 -0.17
N ASP A 246 7.06 16.88 0.34
CA ASP A 246 8.15 17.78 -0.09
C ASP A 246 8.44 17.66 -1.59
N GLY A 247 8.53 16.43 -2.13
CA GLY A 247 8.80 16.20 -3.55
C GLY A 247 7.69 16.74 -4.45
N LEU A 248 6.43 16.54 -4.07
CA LEU A 248 5.26 17.04 -4.80
C LEU A 248 5.28 18.56 -4.86
N ARG A 249 5.52 19.21 -3.70
CA ARG A 249 5.60 20.67 -3.62
C ARG A 249 6.72 21.23 -4.49
N MET A 250 7.95 20.71 -4.36
CA MET A 250 9.08 21.17 -5.16
C MET A 250 8.82 21.09 -6.66
N ALA A 251 8.19 20.01 -7.12
CA ALA A 251 7.85 19.87 -8.53
C ALA A 251 6.76 20.86 -8.97
N MET A 252 5.71 21.04 -8.17
CA MET A 252 4.64 21.99 -8.48
C MET A 252 5.12 23.44 -8.45
N ASP A 253 6.07 23.78 -7.58
CA ASP A 253 6.65 25.14 -7.50
C ASP A 253 7.36 25.54 -8.81
N ILE A 254 7.83 24.59 -9.60
CA ILE A 254 8.41 24.84 -10.95
C ILE A 254 7.44 24.51 -12.09
N GLY A 255 6.14 24.37 -11.80
CA GLY A 255 5.09 24.22 -12.81
C GLY A 255 4.74 22.79 -13.21
N ALA A 256 5.15 21.77 -12.45
CA ALA A 256 4.69 20.38 -12.70
C ALA A 256 3.17 20.25 -12.55
N MET A 257 2.55 19.45 -13.43
CA MET A 257 1.10 19.26 -13.46
C MET A 257 0.65 18.25 -12.39
N PRO A 258 -0.15 18.66 -11.40
CA PRO A 258 -0.79 17.72 -10.47
C PRO A 258 -1.84 16.88 -11.22
N THR A 259 -1.90 15.58 -10.95
CA THR A 259 -2.86 14.66 -11.56
C THR A 259 -3.27 13.54 -10.59
N GLY A 260 -4.21 12.71 -10.99
CA GLY A 260 -4.75 11.66 -10.13
C GLY A 260 -5.75 12.16 -9.09
N GLN A 261 -6.02 11.34 -8.10
CA GLN A 261 -7.03 11.67 -7.10
C GLN A 261 -6.41 12.28 -5.85
N TRP A 262 -6.22 13.59 -5.83
CA TRP A 262 -5.71 14.32 -4.66
C TRP A 262 -6.64 14.21 -3.44
N SER A 263 -7.92 13.98 -3.66
CA SER A 263 -8.91 13.70 -2.60
C SER A 263 -8.95 12.23 -2.14
N GLY A 264 -8.08 11.38 -2.67
CA GLY A 264 -8.03 9.95 -2.38
C GLY A 264 -6.76 9.53 -1.65
N CYS A 265 -6.89 8.44 -0.90
CA CYS A 265 -5.76 7.82 -0.22
C CYS A 265 -6.05 6.34 0.06
N HIS A 266 -4.99 5.58 0.23
CA HIS A 266 -5.03 4.27 0.84
C HIS A 266 -5.08 4.44 2.35
N ALA A 267 -6.24 4.22 2.96
CA ALA A 267 -6.39 4.16 4.41
C ALA A 267 -6.98 2.80 4.79
N THR A 268 -6.18 1.98 5.46
CA THR A 268 -6.54 0.62 5.86
C THR A 268 -7.09 0.58 7.28
N PRO A 269 -7.98 -0.34 7.63
CA PRO A 269 -8.29 -0.62 9.02
C PRO A 269 -7.04 -1.07 9.77
N ILE A 270 -6.67 -0.33 10.83
CA ILE A 270 -5.60 -0.68 11.75
C ILE A 270 -6.12 -0.68 13.19
N SER A 271 -5.37 -1.28 14.12
CA SER A 271 -5.71 -1.20 15.53
C SER A 271 -5.80 0.26 15.99
N ALA A 272 -6.88 0.59 16.70
CA ALA A 272 -7.05 1.90 17.31
C ALA A 272 -6.17 2.13 18.55
N ASP A 273 -5.46 1.11 19.02
CA ASP A 273 -4.67 1.16 20.27
C ASP A 273 -3.29 1.83 20.07
N TRP A 274 -2.84 2.00 18.81
CA TRP A 274 -1.56 2.62 18.51
C TRP A 274 -1.63 4.16 18.53
N GLY A 275 -0.45 4.80 18.66
CA GLY A 275 -0.29 6.26 18.59
C GLY A 275 -0.55 6.85 17.19
N GLU A 276 -0.15 8.10 16.98
CA GLU A 276 -0.30 8.80 15.69
C GLU A 276 0.43 8.08 14.56
N PHE A 277 1.61 7.53 14.83
CA PHE A 277 2.41 6.72 13.90
C PHE A 277 2.44 5.27 14.40
N ALA A 278 2.22 4.33 13.49
CA ALA A 278 2.34 2.91 13.81
C ALA A 278 3.78 2.58 14.23
N PRO A 279 3.97 1.81 15.31
CA PRO A 279 5.32 1.42 15.76
C PRO A 279 6.12 0.76 14.64
N ARG A 280 7.37 1.19 14.46
CA ARG A 280 8.24 0.71 13.37
C ARG A 280 8.49 -0.81 13.45
N GLU A 281 8.52 -1.35 14.65
CA GLU A 281 8.76 -2.77 14.94
C GLU A 281 7.60 -3.68 14.51
N LEU A 282 6.40 -3.13 14.44
CA LEU A 282 5.21 -3.86 14.03
C LEU A 282 5.08 -3.98 12.51
N THR A 283 5.74 -3.09 11.76
CA THR A 283 5.64 -3.07 10.30
C THR A 283 4.17 -3.00 9.84
N ASP A 284 3.67 -3.97 9.08
CA ASP A 284 2.27 -4.03 8.65
C ASP A 284 1.34 -4.78 9.63
N ARG A 285 1.88 -5.29 10.77
CA ARG A 285 1.11 -6.05 11.76
C ARG A 285 0.10 -5.24 12.57
N SER A 286 0.06 -3.92 12.36
CA SER A 286 -1.01 -3.07 12.90
C SER A 286 -2.36 -3.25 12.19
N ASN A 287 -2.39 -3.85 11.00
CA ASN A 287 -3.59 -4.05 10.19
C ASN A 287 -4.65 -4.94 10.87
N ARG A 288 -5.93 -4.71 10.52
CA ARG A 288 -7.12 -5.43 10.97
C ARG A 288 -7.98 -5.79 9.77
N LEU A 289 -7.52 -6.78 8.96
CA LEU A 289 -8.11 -7.08 7.65
C LEU A 289 -9.02 -8.30 7.62
N SER A 290 -9.25 -8.99 8.74
CA SER A 290 -10.20 -10.11 8.80
C SER A 290 -11.67 -9.65 8.92
N TYR A 291 -11.96 -8.37 8.73
CA TYR A 291 -13.30 -7.80 8.83
C TYR A 291 -14.36 -8.44 7.90
N PRO A 292 -14.04 -9.08 6.77
CA PRO A 292 -15.06 -9.82 6.02
C PRO A 292 -15.78 -10.89 6.85
N PHE A 293 -15.10 -11.41 7.87
CA PHE A 293 -15.62 -12.42 8.78
C PHE A 293 -16.15 -11.83 10.10
N ALA A 294 -16.20 -10.50 10.22
CA ALA A 294 -16.70 -9.76 11.38
C ALA A 294 -18.04 -9.09 11.09
N VAL A 295 -18.64 -8.52 12.14
CA VAL A 295 -19.60 -7.43 12.06
C VAL A 295 -18.93 -6.17 12.59
N MET A 296 -18.97 -5.07 11.82
CA MET A 296 -18.37 -3.80 12.21
C MET A 296 -19.42 -2.82 12.72
N VAL A 297 -19.20 -2.29 13.93
CA VAL A 297 -20.08 -1.27 14.52
C VAL A 297 -19.27 -0.03 14.92
N ASN A 298 -19.85 1.15 14.70
CA ASN A 298 -19.27 2.43 15.13
C ASN A 298 -19.58 2.72 16.62
N LEU A 299 -19.10 3.85 17.15
CA LEU A 299 -19.33 4.23 18.54
C LEU A 299 -20.81 4.55 18.87
N LYS A 300 -21.67 4.74 17.87
CA LYS A 300 -23.12 4.84 18.04
C LYS A 300 -23.84 3.50 18.00
N GLY A 301 -23.09 2.40 17.87
CA GLY A 301 -23.65 1.06 17.79
C GLY A 301 -24.29 0.72 16.44
N GLU A 302 -23.91 1.39 15.36
CA GLU A 302 -24.46 1.22 14.02
C GLU A 302 -23.46 0.54 13.07
N ARG A 303 -23.93 -0.36 12.20
CA ARG A 303 -23.18 -0.85 11.05
C ARG A 303 -23.16 0.26 9.98
N PHE A 304 -22.06 0.36 9.24
CA PHE A 304 -21.84 1.46 8.29
C PHE A 304 -21.22 1.02 6.96
N VAL A 305 -20.82 -0.24 6.83
CA VAL A 305 -20.24 -0.81 5.60
C VAL A 305 -20.82 -2.20 5.32
N ASP A 306 -20.69 -2.64 4.08
CA ASP A 306 -20.82 -4.05 3.69
C ASP A 306 -19.46 -4.73 3.90
N GLU A 307 -19.26 -5.39 5.03
CA GLU A 307 -18.01 -6.04 5.37
C GLU A 307 -17.68 -7.17 4.38
N GLY A 308 -18.72 -7.76 3.76
CA GLY A 308 -18.63 -8.84 2.78
C GLY A 308 -18.64 -8.39 1.32
N GLU A 309 -18.43 -7.12 1.00
CA GLU A 309 -18.47 -6.60 -0.38
C GLU A 309 -17.51 -7.33 -1.32
N ASP A 310 -16.28 -7.56 -0.86
CA ASP A 310 -15.22 -8.24 -1.62
C ASP A 310 -14.16 -8.78 -0.64
N PRO A 311 -13.27 -9.70 -1.04
CA PRO A 311 -12.13 -10.05 -0.22
C PRO A 311 -11.36 -8.82 0.25
N ALA A 312 -10.87 -8.84 1.50
CA ALA A 312 -10.23 -7.69 2.13
C ALA A 312 -9.12 -7.06 1.28
N LEU A 313 -8.39 -7.86 0.52
CA LEU A 313 -7.30 -7.41 -0.36
C LEU A 313 -7.76 -6.54 -1.55
N PHE A 314 -9.06 -6.41 -1.77
CA PHE A 314 -9.67 -5.51 -2.76
C PHE A 314 -10.52 -4.41 -2.13
N THR A 315 -10.68 -4.35 -0.80
CA THR A 315 -11.51 -3.34 -0.13
C THR A 315 -10.77 -2.58 0.97
N TYR A 316 -9.69 -3.12 1.50
CA TYR A 316 -9.02 -2.60 2.67
C TYR A 316 -8.55 -1.14 2.52
N ALA A 317 -8.12 -0.74 1.33
CA ALA A 317 -7.62 0.61 1.07
C ALA A 317 -8.69 1.70 1.27
N LYS A 318 -9.97 1.36 1.11
CA LYS A 318 -11.11 2.29 1.31
C LYS A 318 -11.77 2.15 2.68
N PHE A 319 -11.71 0.98 3.32
CA PHE A 319 -12.45 0.73 4.56
C PHE A 319 -11.89 1.49 5.76
N GLY A 320 -10.60 1.79 5.78
CA GLY A 320 -10.04 2.71 6.77
C GLY A 320 -10.67 4.10 6.67
N ARG A 321 -10.92 4.62 5.46
CA ARG A 321 -11.63 5.89 5.27
C ARG A 321 -13.09 5.82 5.74
N ALA A 322 -13.75 4.69 5.53
CA ALA A 322 -15.11 4.49 6.04
C ALA A 322 -15.15 4.54 7.58
N ILE A 323 -14.15 3.98 8.27
CA ILE A 323 -14.02 4.08 9.72
C ILE A 323 -13.72 5.53 10.15
N LEU A 324 -12.82 6.23 9.45
CA LEU A 324 -12.49 7.63 9.75
C LEU A 324 -13.69 8.58 9.63
N ALA A 325 -14.67 8.23 8.82
CA ALA A 325 -15.92 8.96 8.69
C ALA A 325 -16.90 8.71 9.85
N GLN A 326 -16.64 7.74 10.72
CA GLN A 326 -17.48 7.41 11.86
C GLN A 326 -17.17 8.31 13.08
N PRO A 327 -18.09 8.42 14.05
CA PRO A 327 -17.84 9.11 15.30
C PRO A 327 -16.56 8.62 15.97
N GLY A 328 -15.74 9.55 16.46
CA GLY A 328 -14.45 9.25 17.07
C GLY A 328 -13.40 8.62 16.14
N ALA A 329 -13.70 8.51 14.82
CA ALA A 329 -12.85 7.82 13.84
C ALA A 329 -12.51 6.38 14.29
N LYS A 330 -13.45 5.70 14.92
CA LYS A 330 -13.27 4.37 15.53
C LYS A 330 -14.45 3.46 15.22
N ALA A 331 -14.15 2.17 15.12
CA ALA A 331 -15.14 1.09 15.02
C ALA A 331 -14.67 -0.14 15.81
N TRP A 332 -15.58 -1.04 16.07
CA TRP A 332 -15.32 -2.35 16.63
C TRP A 332 -15.59 -3.43 15.59
N GLN A 333 -14.65 -4.34 15.42
CA GLN A 333 -14.80 -5.56 14.62
C GLN A 333 -15.16 -6.70 15.58
N ILE A 334 -16.37 -7.24 15.47
CA ILE A 334 -16.91 -8.27 16.37
C ILE A 334 -16.91 -9.60 15.63
N PHE A 335 -16.28 -10.59 16.23
CA PHE A 335 -16.19 -11.98 15.79
C PHE A 335 -16.81 -12.91 16.82
N ASP A 336 -17.22 -14.08 16.40
CA ASP A 336 -17.52 -15.19 17.31
C ASP A 336 -16.58 -16.38 17.07
N SER A 337 -16.71 -17.44 17.86
CA SER A 337 -15.81 -18.59 17.82
C SER A 337 -15.77 -19.30 16.44
N GLN A 338 -16.81 -19.15 15.62
CA GLN A 338 -16.88 -19.78 14.30
C GLN A 338 -15.82 -19.24 13.34
N THR A 339 -15.45 -17.97 13.50
CA THR A 339 -14.55 -17.28 12.55
C THR A 339 -13.17 -16.93 13.13
N LEU A 340 -12.92 -17.18 14.43
CA LEU A 340 -11.62 -16.88 15.06
C LEU A 340 -10.43 -17.56 14.39
N HIS A 341 -10.61 -18.75 13.84
CA HIS A 341 -9.56 -19.47 13.11
C HIS A 341 -9.19 -18.82 11.75
N LEU A 342 -9.99 -17.88 11.26
CA LEU A 342 -9.77 -17.10 10.05
C LEU A 342 -9.07 -15.75 10.31
N LEU A 343 -8.83 -15.42 11.57
CA LEU A 343 -8.11 -14.21 11.93
C LEU A 343 -6.66 -14.27 11.43
N GLU A 344 -6.26 -13.23 10.73
CA GLU A 344 -4.85 -13.07 10.35
C GLU A 344 -3.97 -12.97 11.61
N ALA A 345 -2.73 -13.46 11.52
CA ALA A 345 -1.74 -13.39 12.61
C ALA A 345 -1.54 -11.96 13.17
N ARG A 346 -1.86 -10.93 12.39
CA ARG A 346 -1.80 -9.51 12.79
C ARG A 346 -2.68 -9.16 13.99
N TYR A 347 -3.76 -9.91 14.22
CA TYR A 347 -4.66 -9.68 15.36
C TYR A 347 -4.00 -10.02 16.72
N SER A 348 -2.90 -10.81 16.73
CA SER A 348 -2.12 -11.10 17.94
C SER A 348 -1.34 -9.91 18.49
N THR A 349 -1.35 -8.76 17.82
CA THR A 349 -0.63 -7.54 18.27
C THR A 349 -1.41 -6.68 19.26
N SER A 350 -2.65 -7.01 19.57
CA SER A 350 -3.45 -6.42 20.65
C SER A 350 -4.44 -7.46 21.19
N ASP A 351 -4.79 -7.34 22.45
CA ASP A 351 -5.74 -8.23 23.09
C ASP A 351 -7.19 -7.85 22.69
N PRO A 352 -8.05 -8.83 22.40
CA PRO A 352 -9.48 -8.57 22.20
C PRO A 352 -10.19 -8.28 23.53
N ILE A 353 -11.30 -7.56 23.45
CA ILE A 353 -12.30 -7.60 24.51
C ILE A 353 -13.15 -8.85 24.29
N VAL A 354 -13.31 -9.69 25.30
CA VAL A 354 -13.96 -11.01 25.20
C VAL A 354 -15.12 -11.12 26.17
N ALA A 355 -16.22 -11.70 25.72
CA ALA A 355 -17.40 -12.03 26.56
C ALA A 355 -18.14 -13.27 26.01
N ASP A 356 -18.95 -13.90 26.88
CA ASP A 356 -19.74 -15.07 26.51
C ASP A 356 -21.14 -14.72 25.98
N THR A 357 -21.58 -13.47 26.13
CA THR A 357 -22.81 -12.96 25.52
C THR A 357 -22.55 -11.65 24.76
N LEU A 358 -23.40 -11.35 23.78
CA LEU A 358 -23.32 -10.06 23.07
C LEU A 358 -23.69 -8.90 23.99
N GLU A 359 -24.59 -9.13 24.96
CA GLU A 359 -24.96 -8.16 25.95
C GLU A 359 -23.75 -7.76 26.82
N ASP A 360 -23.03 -8.73 27.36
CA ASP A 360 -21.84 -8.49 28.20
C ASP A 360 -20.72 -7.86 27.34
N LEU A 361 -20.55 -8.32 26.10
CA LEU A 361 -19.54 -7.73 25.19
C LEU A 361 -19.81 -6.23 24.99
N VAL A 362 -21.04 -5.87 24.62
CA VAL A 362 -21.41 -4.46 24.36
C VAL A 362 -21.24 -3.60 25.62
N GLU A 363 -21.49 -4.15 26.84
CA GLU A 363 -21.23 -3.42 28.08
C GLU A 363 -19.74 -3.06 28.28
N LEU A 364 -18.84 -3.93 27.83
CA LEU A 364 -17.39 -3.73 27.95
C LEU A 364 -16.82 -2.76 26.90
N LEU A 365 -17.52 -2.56 25.76
CA LEU A 365 -17.06 -1.67 24.70
C LEU A 365 -17.35 -0.19 25.03
N ASP A 366 -16.53 0.72 24.53
CA ASP A 366 -16.70 2.17 24.62
C ASP A 366 -17.74 2.72 23.62
N ILE A 367 -18.83 1.98 23.42
CA ILE A 367 -19.96 2.38 22.57
C ILE A 367 -20.87 3.35 23.34
N GLU A 368 -21.20 4.49 22.72
CA GLU A 368 -22.03 5.53 23.33
C GLU A 368 -23.50 5.09 23.51
N ASP A 369 -24.09 4.45 22.47
CA ASP A 369 -25.45 3.90 22.52
C ASP A 369 -25.41 2.36 22.49
N LYS A 370 -25.22 1.78 23.65
CA LYS A 370 -25.19 0.32 23.85
C LYS A 370 -26.51 -0.37 23.49
N ALA A 371 -27.64 0.30 23.73
CA ALA A 371 -28.95 -0.23 23.37
C ALA A 371 -29.10 -0.29 21.83
N GLN A 372 -28.57 0.71 21.11
CA GLN A 372 -28.52 0.67 19.64
C GLN A 372 -27.62 -0.44 19.15
N ALA A 373 -26.44 -0.61 19.74
CA ALA A 373 -25.53 -1.70 19.37
C ALA A 373 -26.20 -3.08 19.48
N LEU A 374 -26.90 -3.33 20.56
CA LEU A 374 -27.66 -4.59 20.74
C LEU A 374 -28.76 -4.75 19.71
N ARG A 375 -29.54 -3.68 19.41
CA ARG A 375 -30.53 -3.72 18.34
C ARG A 375 -29.90 -4.04 16.98
N THR A 376 -28.77 -3.40 16.67
CA THR A 376 -28.00 -3.62 15.43
C THR A 376 -27.54 -5.07 15.30
N LEU A 377 -26.93 -5.63 16.35
CA LEU A 377 -26.43 -7.02 16.34
C LEU A 377 -27.58 -8.03 16.27
N LYS A 378 -28.71 -7.78 16.93
CA LYS A 378 -29.92 -8.63 16.83
C LYS A 378 -30.52 -8.59 15.41
N ALA A 379 -30.69 -7.40 14.84
CA ALA A 379 -31.18 -7.25 13.47
C ALA A 379 -30.25 -7.90 12.44
N TYR A 380 -28.92 -7.80 12.66
CA TYR A 380 -27.95 -8.52 11.85
C TYR A 380 -28.15 -10.05 11.95
N ASN A 381 -28.26 -10.60 13.14
CA ASN A 381 -28.45 -12.03 13.38
C ASN A 381 -29.77 -12.55 12.78
N GLU A 382 -30.84 -11.76 12.80
CA GLU A 382 -32.11 -12.09 12.14
C GLU A 382 -31.96 -12.14 10.60
N ALA A 383 -31.13 -11.27 10.02
CA ALA A 383 -30.89 -11.20 8.59
C ALA A 383 -29.75 -12.13 8.10
N ALA A 384 -28.87 -12.58 8.99
CA ALA A 384 -27.74 -13.44 8.65
C ALA A 384 -28.17 -14.92 8.56
N ARG A 385 -27.25 -15.77 8.11
CA ARG A 385 -27.49 -17.20 7.91
C ARG A 385 -26.70 -18.02 8.91
N ASP A 386 -27.15 -19.24 9.17
CA ASP A 386 -26.36 -20.22 9.93
C ASP A 386 -25.14 -20.63 9.08
N ALA A 387 -24.08 -21.07 9.76
CA ALA A 387 -22.89 -21.67 9.12
C ALA A 387 -23.28 -23.05 8.55
N GLY A 388 -24.07 -23.03 7.50
CA GLY A 388 -24.54 -24.21 6.79
C GLY A 388 -23.73 -24.49 5.55
N GLU A 389 -24.29 -25.31 4.66
CA GLU A 389 -23.74 -25.58 3.35
C GLU A 389 -23.62 -24.28 2.56
N GLY A 390 -22.38 -23.87 2.19
CA GLY A 390 -22.12 -22.74 1.32
C GLY A 390 -21.09 -21.73 1.82
N PHE A 391 -20.76 -21.70 3.12
CA PHE A 391 -19.70 -20.81 3.62
C PHE A 391 -18.34 -21.19 3.04
N ASP A 392 -17.71 -20.26 2.34
CA ASP A 392 -16.40 -20.45 1.73
C ASP A 392 -15.51 -19.21 1.92
N PRO A 393 -14.57 -19.22 2.89
CA PRO A 393 -13.71 -18.08 3.14
C PRO A 393 -12.70 -17.79 2.01
N THR A 394 -12.55 -18.70 1.04
CA THR A 394 -11.55 -18.58 -0.04
C THR A 394 -12.04 -17.82 -1.26
N LYS A 395 -13.35 -17.58 -1.36
CA LYS A 395 -14.00 -16.88 -2.47
C LYS A 395 -15.28 -16.19 -2.00
N LYS A 396 -15.81 -15.31 -2.84
CA LYS A 396 -17.16 -14.78 -2.63
C LYS A 396 -18.17 -15.92 -2.69
N ASP A 397 -18.84 -16.18 -1.57
CA ASP A 397 -19.72 -17.33 -1.40
C ASP A 397 -21.21 -17.00 -1.66
N SER A 398 -21.52 -15.71 -1.87
CA SER A 398 -22.90 -15.21 -2.00
C SER A 398 -23.78 -15.48 -0.78
N LEU A 399 -23.18 -15.84 0.36
CA LEU A 399 -23.88 -16.02 1.63
C LEU A 399 -24.15 -14.64 2.25
N GLY A 400 -25.09 -13.92 1.66
CA GLY A 400 -25.47 -12.56 2.09
C GLY A 400 -26.58 -12.54 3.13
N THR A 401 -26.73 -11.39 3.77
CA THR A 401 -27.93 -11.08 4.61
C THR A 401 -29.18 -11.01 3.75
N HIS A 402 -30.30 -11.37 4.32
CA HIS A 402 -31.62 -11.26 3.68
C HIS A 402 -32.45 -10.10 4.25
N GLY A 403 -33.56 -9.77 3.59
CA GLY A 403 -34.42 -8.65 3.99
C GLY A 403 -33.81 -7.28 3.68
N ASP A 404 -34.28 -6.26 4.40
CA ASP A 404 -33.93 -4.86 4.14
C ASP A 404 -32.82 -4.34 5.06
N LEU A 405 -31.98 -5.22 5.62
CA LEU A 405 -30.85 -4.81 6.46
C LEU A 405 -29.93 -3.84 5.71
N LYS A 406 -29.65 -2.70 6.34
CA LYS A 406 -28.76 -1.67 5.77
C LYS A 406 -27.67 -1.27 6.75
N PRO A 407 -26.40 -1.24 6.28
CA PRO A 407 -25.93 -1.79 5.00
C PRO A 407 -26.14 -3.32 4.95
N PRO A 408 -26.31 -3.93 3.77
CA PRO A 408 -26.31 -5.38 3.66
C PRO A 408 -24.91 -5.93 3.96
N LYS A 409 -24.80 -7.24 4.14
CA LYS A 409 -23.51 -7.94 4.05
C LYS A 409 -23.63 -8.95 2.91
N SER A 410 -22.86 -8.74 1.83
CA SER A 410 -23.06 -9.45 0.56
C SER A 410 -22.52 -10.87 0.54
N ASN A 411 -21.51 -11.16 1.33
CA ASN A 411 -20.86 -12.47 1.45
C ASN A 411 -20.47 -12.74 2.91
N TRP A 412 -20.25 -14.00 3.24
CA TRP A 412 -19.79 -14.46 4.56
C TRP A 412 -20.65 -13.95 5.73
N ALA A 413 -21.95 -13.81 5.49
CA ALA A 413 -22.89 -13.27 6.49
C ALA A 413 -23.35 -14.37 7.45
N LEU A 414 -22.47 -14.78 8.35
CA LEU A 414 -22.77 -15.72 9.42
C LEU A 414 -23.37 -15.02 10.64
N ARG A 415 -24.27 -15.69 11.35
CA ARG A 415 -24.78 -15.22 12.64
C ARG A 415 -23.64 -15.13 13.66
N LEU A 416 -23.69 -14.12 14.51
CA LEU A 416 -22.88 -14.01 15.71
C LEU A 416 -23.62 -14.70 16.87
N ASP A 417 -23.51 -16.02 16.98
CA ASP A 417 -24.28 -16.82 17.97
C ASP A 417 -23.46 -17.91 18.68
N LYS A 418 -22.15 -18.00 18.41
CA LYS A 418 -21.24 -18.97 19.00
C LYS A 418 -20.20 -18.31 19.91
N PRO A 419 -20.40 -18.32 21.23
CA PRO A 419 -19.42 -17.76 22.16
C PRO A 419 -18.09 -18.54 22.14
N PRO A 420 -16.98 -17.96 22.63
CA PRO A 420 -16.88 -16.57 23.08
C PRO A 420 -16.89 -15.56 21.91
N PHE A 421 -17.37 -14.34 22.20
CA PHE A 421 -17.33 -13.21 21.28
C PHE A 421 -16.08 -12.37 21.52
N HIS A 422 -15.41 -11.99 20.44
CA HIS A 422 -14.19 -11.19 20.47
C HIS A 422 -14.41 -9.87 19.74
N ALA A 423 -14.07 -8.76 20.37
CA ALA A 423 -14.09 -7.44 19.74
C ALA A 423 -12.69 -6.84 19.67
N TYR A 424 -12.32 -6.37 18.48
CA TYR A 424 -11.06 -5.65 18.23
C TYR A 424 -11.35 -4.23 17.81
N SER A 425 -10.66 -3.26 18.43
CA SER A 425 -10.75 -1.86 18.03
C SER A 425 -10.10 -1.62 16.66
N ALA A 426 -10.72 -0.79 15.85
CA ALA A 426 -10.20 -0.42 14.55
C ALA A 426 -10.36 1.08 14.26
N THR A 427 -9.37 1.67 13.61
CA THR A 427 -9.38 3.02 13.05
C THR A 427 -8.80 3.04 11.65
N GLY A 428 -8.81 4.17 10.97
CA GLY A 428 -8.15 4.31 9.66
C GLY A 428 -6.67 4.65 9.80
N GLY A 429 -5.81 3.84 9.22
CA GLY A 429 -4.37 4.09 9.10
C GLY A 429 -3.99 4.43 7.67
N ILE A 430 -3.61 5.69 7.42
CA ILE A 430 -3.17 6.10 6.09
C ILE A 430 -1.79 5.55 5.76
N THR A 431 -1.64 5.01 4.56
CA THR A 431 -0.38 4.39 4.10
C THR A 431 0.22 5.11 2.91
N PHE A 432 -0.60 5.57 1.96
CA PHE A 432 -0.17 6.43 0.87
C PHE A 432 -1.33 7.23 0.27
N THR A 433 -0.99 8.30 -0.45
CA THR A 433 -1.93 9.20 -1.11
C THR A 433 -2.04 8.87 -2.59
N PHE A 434 -3.20 9.15 -3.24
CA PHE A 434 -3.42 8.83 -4.66
C PHE A 434 -3.15 10.02 -5.59
N GLY A 435 -3.06 11.22 -5.04
CA GLY A 435 -2.65 12.41 -5.77
C GLY A 435 -1.15 12.39 -6.05
N GLY A 436 -0.77 12.74 -7.26
CA GLY A 436 0.61 12.79 -7.70
C GLY A 436 0.81 13.74 -8.88
N LEU A 437 1.83 13.49 -9.66
CA LEU A 437 2.21 14.30 -10.82
C LEU A 437 1.93 13.55 -12.12
N LYS A 438 1.61 14.30 -13.19
CA LYS A 438 1.49 13.74 -14.53
C LYS A 438 2.88 13.40 -15.07
N VAL A 439 2.98 12.20 -15.65
CA VAL A 439 4.21 11.71 -16.27
C VAL A 439 3.98 11.23 -17.70
N THR A 440 5.03 11.18 -18.47
CA THR A 440 5.09 10.47 -19.75
C THR A 440 5.29 8.97 -19.53
N GLU A 441 5.27 8.18 -20.60
CA GLU A 441 5.59 6.73 -20.57
C GLU A 441 7.03 6.45 -20.08
N ASP A 442 7.94 7.44 -20.24
CA ASP A 442 9.31 7.40 -19.75
C ASP A 442 9.48 7.91 -18.31
N ALA A 443 8.37 8.07 -17.58
CA ALA A 443 8.31 8.61 -16.21
C ALA A 443 8.86 10.04 -16.07
N GLN A 444 8.97 10.81 -17.16
CA GLN A 444 9.33 12.21 -17.14
C GLN A 444 8.14 13.06 -16.70
N ILE A 445 8.35 13.99 -15.77
CA ILE A 445 7.28 14.87 -15.25
C ILE A 445 6.84 15.84 -16.35
N VAL A 446 5.52 16.02 -16.45
CA VAL A 446 4.88 16.93 -17.42
C VAL A 446 4.46 18.22 -16.71
N GLY A 447 4.75 19.36 -17.31
CA GLY A 447 4.36 20.68 -16.83
C GLY A 447 2.89 21.02 -17.14
N THR A 448 2.38 22.08 -16.51
CA THR A 448 1.02 22.61 -16.73
C THR A 448 0.80 23.14 -18.15
N ASP A 449 1.87 23.35 -18.91
CA ASP A 449 1.89 23.65 -20.34
C ASP A 449 1.84 22.41 -21.25
N TRP A 450 1.65 21.21 -20.67
CA TRP A 450 1.61 19.90 -21.33
C TRP A 450 2.93 19.48 -21.98
N ARG A 451 4.05 20.07 -21.59
CA ARG A 451 5.38 19.69 -22.05
C ARG A 451 6.13 18.95 -20.95
N PRO A 452 6.94 17.93 -21.30
CA PRO A 452 7.84 17.33 -20.34
C PRO A 452 8.85 18.36 -19.80
N ILE A 453 9.06 18.35 -18.48
CA ILE A 453 10.07 19.19 -17.83
C ILE A 453 11.43 18.52 -18.04
N PRO A 454 12.38 19.15 -18.76
CA PRO A 454 13.66 18.53 -19.05
C PRO A 454 14.47 18.24 -17.77
N GLY A 455 15.07 17.05 -17.71
CA GLY A 455 15.91 16.65 -16.58
C GLY A 455 15.15 16.23 -15.32
N LEU A 456 13.80 16.18 -15.32
CA LEU A 456 12.99 15.85 -14.14
C LEU A 456 12.09 14.64 -14.37
N TYR A 457 12.22 13.65 -13.48
CA TYR A 457 11.47 12.38 -13.49
C TYR A 457 10.85 12.12 -12.14
N CYS A 458 9.82 11.26 -12.08
CA CYS A 458 9.35 10.77 -10.79
C CYS A 458 8.90 9.30 -10.84
N CYS A 459 8.80 8.70 -9.67
CA CYS A 459 8.39 7.31 -9.51
C CYS A 459 7.64 7.08 -8.19
N GLY A 460 7.06 5.90 -8.08
CA GLY A 460 6.34 5.48 -6.88
C GLY A 460 5.06 6.25 -6.67
N GLU A 461 4.80 6.59 -5.44
CA GLU A 461 3.60 7.31 -5.00
C GLU A 461 3.44 8.68 -5.66
N MET A 462 4.53 9.27 -6.12
CA MET A 462 4.49 10.57 -6.82
C MET A 462 3.89 10.49 -8.22
N VAL A 463 3.74 9.30 -8.82
CA VAL A 463 3.07 9.09 -10.10
C VAL A 463 1.56 9.10 -9.89
N GLY A 464 0.90 10.17 -10.32
CA GLY A 464 -0.56 10.30 -10.22
C GLY A 464 -1.29 9.58 -11.35
N GLY A 465 -2.55 9.22 -11.10
CA GLY A 465 -3.43 8.67 -12.14
C GLY A 465 -3.59 7.14 -12.14
N LEU A 466 -2.82 6.39 -11.35
CA LEU A 466 -2.94 4.94 -11.28
C LEU A 466 -4.06 4.46 -10.36
N PHE A 467 -4.27 5.11 -9.21
CA PHE A 467 -5.19 4.67 -8.17
C PHE A 467 -6.26 5.70 -7.86
N TYR A 468 -7.48 5.23 -7.65
CA TYR A 468 -8.66 6.05 -7.37
C TYR A 468 -9.57 5.33 -6.37
N ASP A 469 -9.87 5.96 -5.25
CA ASP A 469 -10.67 5.47 -4.11
C ASP A 469 -10.16 4.17 -3.49
N ASN A 470 -9.56 3.32 -4.29
CA ASN A 470 -9.08 1.98 -3.91
C ASN A 470 -7.94 1.53 -4.83
N TYR A 471 -7.31 0.39 -4.52
CA TYR A 471 -6.31 -0.25 -5.36
C TYR A 471 -6.21 -1.76 -5.04
N PRO A 472 -5.74 -2.62 -5.97
CA PRO A 472 -5.50 -4.03 -5.67
C PRO A 472 -4.26 -4.19 -4.78
N ALA A 473 -4.34 -4.95 -3.70
CA ALA A 473 -3.21 -5.20 -2.80
C ALA A 473 -1.97 -5.69 -3.57
N GLY A 474 -0.78 -5.28 -3.12
CA GLY A 474 0.50 -5.64 -3.73
C GLY A 474 0.87 -4.85 -4.99
N THR A 475 -0.05 -4.08 -5.56
CA THR A 475 0.19 -3.28 -6.77
C THR A 475 1.12 -2.08 -6.49
N GLY A 476 1.02 -1.44 -5.32
CA GLY A 476 1.78 -0.22 -5.02
C GLY A 476 3.30 -0.42 -5.00
N LEU A 477 3.79 -1.55 -4.48
CA LEU A 477 5.23 -1.87 -4.49
C LEU A 477 5.72 -2.15 -5.91
N VAL A 478 4.95 -2.92 -6.70
CA VAL A 478 5.33 -3.25 -8.08
C VAL A 478 5.26 -2.01 -8.97
N SER A 479 4.22 -1.18 -8.84
CA SER A 479 4.13 0.13 -9.51
C SER A 479 5.34 1.00 -9.17
N GLY A 480 5.69 1.10 -7.88
CA GLY A 480 6.85 1.85 -7.44
C GLY A 480 8.15 1.39 -8.08
N ALA A 481 8.40 0.08 -8.11
CA ALA A 481 9.60 -0.48 -8.73
C ALA A 481 9.57 -0.36 -10.27
N THR A 482 8.40 -0.55 -10.92
CA THR A 482 8.25 -0.43 -12.38
C THR A 482 8.56 0.98 -12.84
N PHE A 483 7.90 1.99 -12.28
CA PHE A 483 8.16 3.38 -12.65
C PHE A 483 9.52 3.88 -12.14
N GLY A 484 10.04 3.30 -11.03
CA GLY A 484 11.40 3.52 -10.58
C GLY A 484 12.42 3.06 -11.61
N ARG A 485 12.28 1.83 -12.09
CA ARG A 485 13.15 1.26 -13.15
C ARG A 485 13.11 2.08 -14.43
N ILE A 486 11.91 2.51 -14.85
CA ILE A 486 11.73 3.36 -16.04
C ILE A 486 12.39 4.74 -15.82
N ALA A 487 12.09 5.43 -14.71
CA ALA A 487 12.64 6.74 -14.41
C ALA A 487 14.17 6.74 -14.31
N GLY A 488 14.74 5.74 -13.63
CA GLY A 488 16.20 5.59 -13.50
C GLY A 488 16.89 5.41 -14.86
N ARG A 489 16.35 4.51 -15.71
CA ARG A 489 16.83 4.30 -17.07
C ARG A 489 16.75 5.58 -17.91
N SER A 490 15.63 6.28 -17.85
CA SER A 490 15.40 7.51 -18.64
C SER A 490 16.31 8.65 -18.18
N ALA A 491 16.47 8.82 -16.85
CA ALA A 491 17.38 9.81 -16.28
C ALA A 491 18.84 9.55 -16.65
N ALA A 492 19.28 8.28 -16.60
CA ALA A 492 20.64 7.90 -17.02
C ALA A 492 20.91 8.20 -18.50
N LYS A 493 19.97 7.84 -19.37
CA LYS A 493 20.07 8.15 -20.82
C LYS A 493 20.16 9.66 -21.08
N ALA A 494 19.32 10.46 -20.43
CA ALA A 494 19.35 11.91 -20.55
C ALA A 494 20.63 12.53 -19.98
N ALA A 495 21.30 11.87 -19.04
CA ALA A 495 22.57 12.32 -18.48
C ALA A 495 23.78 12.04 -19.40
N GLN A 496 23.66 11.14 -20.36
CA GLN A 496 24.71 10.76 -21.29
C GLN A 496 24.71 11.63 -22.59
N GLY A 497 23.57 12.21 -22.94
CA GLY A 497 23.39 13.10 -24.11
C GLY A 497 23.46 14.54 -23.70
#